data_d446168ab9a18077a8dbf14a3540eab5
#
_entry.id   d446168ab9a18077a8dbf14a3540eab5
#
_cell.length_a   1.000
_cell.length_b   1.000
_cell.length_c   1.000
_cell.angle_alpha   90.00
_cell.angle_beta   90.00
_cell.angle_gamma   90.00
#
_symmetry.space_group_name_H-M   'P 1'
#
loop_
_entity.id
_entity.type
_entity.pdbx_description
1 polymer ?
#
loop_
_entity_poly.entity_id
_entity_poly.type
_entity_poly.pdbx_seq_one_letter_code
_entity_poly.pdbx_strand_id
1 'polypeptide(L)'
;FSSVFGKTLSDCAGEDSRICAITAAMEEGTGLTVFEQAHPERFFDVGIAEGHGVSMAAGMAKQGMIPVFAVYSTFLQRAFDQMMQDVALLHLHVVFAIDRAGLVGDDGPTHHGVFDVGFLRQMPGEVQA
;
A
#
# COMPACT_ATOMS: atom_id res chain seq x y z
N PHE A 1 -3.02 12.44 -9.11
CA PHE A 1 -3.62 11.54 -8.12
C PHE A 1 -2.72 11.41 -6.88
N SER A 2 -1.47 10.98 -7.03
CA SER A 2 -0.55 10.69 -5.92
C SER A 2 -0.36 11.85 -4.94
N SER A 3 -0.22 13.09 -5.44
CA SER A 3 -0.06 14.28 -4.59
C SER A 3 -1.30 14.57 -3.74
N VAL A 4 -2.50 14.36 -4.28
CA VAL A 4 -3.76 14.52 -3.54
C VAL A 4 -3.88 13.41 -2.49
N PHE A 5 -3.58 12.17 -2.89
CA PHE A 5 -3.58 11.03 -1.98
C PHE A 5 -2.66 11.25 -0.78
N GLY A 6 -1.37 11.57 -1.03
CA GLY A 6 -0.39 11.75 0.04
C GLY A 6 -0.77 12.87 1.02
N LYS A 7 -1.28 14.00 0.48
CA LYS A 7 -1.76 15.10 1.33
C LYS A 7 -2.95 14.69 2.17
N THR A 8 -3.98 14.08 1.56
CA THR A 8 -5.18 13.66 2.27
C THR A 8 -4.85 12.62 3.36
N LEU A 9 -3.98 11.65 3.05
CA LEU A 9 -3.55 10.66 4.03
C LEU A 9 -2.82 11.31 5.21
N SER A 10 -1.96 12.29 4.94
CA SER A 10 -1.26 13.04 5.98
C SER A 10 -2.23 13.83 6.86
N ASP A 11 -3.24 14.47 6.28
CA ASP A 11 -4.28 15.19 7.01
C ASP A 11 -5.08 14.22 7.91
N CYS A 12 -5.51 13.08 7.38
CA CYS A 12 -6.19 12.03 8.15
C CYS A 12 -5.34 11.51 9.32
N ALA A 13 -4.05 11.32 9.09
CA ALA A 13 -3.11 10.87 10.13
C ALA A 13 -2.88 11.92 11.23
N GLY A 14 -3.12 13.19 10.93
CA GLY A 14 -3.15 14.26 11.93
C GLY A 14 -4.35 14.15 12.88
N GLU A 15 -5.46 13.57 12.40
CA GLU A 15 -6.69 13.37 13.19
C GLU A 15 -6.71 12.00 13.89
N ASP A 16 -6.12 10.97 13.30
CA ASP A 16 -6.06 9.62 13.87
C ASP A 16 -4.62 9.11 13.94
N SER A 17 -4.08 8.99 15.13
CA SER A 17 -2.71 8.55 15.39
C SER A 17 -2.44 7.07 15.06
N ARG A 18 -3.48 6.28 14.76
CA ARG A 18 -3.33 4.88 14.35
C ARG A 18 -2.93 4.73 12.89
N ILE A 19 -3.14 5.76 12.08
CA ILE A 19 -2.82 5.72 10.66
C ILE A 19 -1.31 5.76 10.47
N CYS A 20 -0.78 4.79 9.75
CA CYS A 20 0.62 4.73 9.32
C CYS A 20 0.72 4.42 7.82
N ALA A 21 1.80 4.84 7.20
CA ALA A 21 2.04 4.65 5.79
C ALA A 21 3.26 3.77 5.55
N ILE A 22 3.13 2.84 4.61
CA ILE A 22 4.19 1.91 4.21
C ILE A 22 4.34 1.99 2.69
N THR A 23 5.57 1.97 2.22
CA THR A 23 5.88 1.82 0.79
C THR A 23 7.10 0.93 0.58
N ALA A 24 7.34 0.52 -0.64
CA ALA A 24 8.46 -0.33 -1.03
C ALA A 24 9.33 0.39 -2.08
N ALA A 25 10.16 1.33 -1.63
CA ALA A 25 11.04 2.18 -2.45
C ALA A 25 10.28 3.05 -3.48
N MET A 26 9.05 3.47 -3.15
CA MET A 26 8.17 4.25 -4.03
C MET A 26 7.59 5.49 -3.33
N GLU A 27 8.28 6.07 -2.38
CA GLU A 27 7.83 7.21 -1.58
C GLU A 27 7.38 8.39 -2.46
N GLU A 28 8.27 8.86 -3.33
CA GLU A 28 7.99 9.99 -4.21
C GLU A 28 6.87 9.65 -5.22
N GLY A 29 6.95 8.49 -5.87
CA GLY A 29 6.01 8.07 -6.89
C GLY A 29 4.58 7.85 -6.37
N THR A 30 4.43 7.46 -5.13
CA THR A 30 3.12 7.28 -4.46
C THR A 30 2.62 8.56 -3.76
N GLY A 31 3.45 9.62 -3.72
CA GLY A 31 3.10 10.90 -3.10
C GLY A 31 3.23 10.92 -1.58
N LEU A 32 3.95 9.97 -0.99
CA LEU A 32 4.08 9.85 0.46
C LEU A 32 5.13 10.77 1.09
N THR A 33 5.89 11.52 0.31
CA THR A 33 6.89 12.49 0.84
C THR A 33 6.27 13.46 1.84
N VAL A 34 5.06 13.95 1.58
CA VAL A 34 4.33 14.83 2.51
C VAL A 34 4.01 14.12 3.82
N PHE A 35 3.61 12.85 3.76
CA PHE A 35 3.33 12.04 4.95
C PHE A 35 4.60 11.82 5.77
N GLU A 36 5.70 11.44 5.14
CA GLU A 36 6.99 11.24 5.81
C GLU A 36 7.46 12.50 6.53
N GLN A 37 7.34 13.67 5.89
CA GLN A 37 7.73 14.94 6.49
C GLN A 37 6.87 15.32 7.72
N ALA A 38 5.57 15.06 7.66
CA ALA A 38 4.63 15.39 8.73
C ALA A 38 4.58 14.35 9.86
N HIS A 39 4.77 13.07 9.54
CA HIS A 39 4.60 11.93 10.45
C HIS A 39 5.75 10.92 10.30
N PRO A 40 7.03 11.31 10.48
CA PRO A 40 8.19 10.45 10.21
C PRO A 40 8.20 9.18 11.07
N GLU A 41 7.64 9.21 12.28
CA GLU A 41 7.55 8.06 13.18
C GLU A 41 6.50 7.02 12.79
N ARG A 42 5.67 7.34 11.80
CA ARG A 42 4.60 6.47 11.28
C ARG A 42 4.73 6.21 9.79
N PHE A 43 5.88 6.55 9.22
CA PHE A 43 6.24 6.27 7.83
C PHE A 43 7.32 5.18 7.78
N PHE A 44 7.12 4.20 6.89
CA PHE A 44 8.02 3.05 6.75
C PHE A 44 8.28 2.76 5.28
N ASP A 45 9.52 2.91 4.84
CA ASP A 45 9.97 2.43 3.55
C ASP A 45 10.74 1.12 3.76
N VAL A 46 10.20 0.03 3.23
CA VAL A 46 10.80 -1.31 3.38
C VAL A 46 11.80 -1.65 2.29
N GLY A 47 12.13 -0.70 1.40
CA GLY A 47 12.94 -0.98 0.23
C GLY A 47 12.18 -1.83 -0.80
N ILE A 48 12.90 -2.46 -1.73
CA ILE A 48 12.29 -3.34 -2.75
C ILE A 48 11.92 -4.69 -2.12
N ALA A 49 10.93 -4.67 -1.23
CA ALA A 49 10.51 -5.83 -0.45
C ALA A 49 8.97 -5.79 -0.21
N GLU A 50 8.20 -5.86 -1.29
CA GLU A 50 6.74 -5.71 -1.26
C GLU A 50 6.07 -6.75 -0.35
N GLY A 51 6.52 -8.01 -0.40
CA GLY A 51 6.01 -9.06 0.48
C GLY A 51 6.23 -8.75 1.96
N HIS A 52 7.42 -8.24 2.32
CA HIS A 52 7.70 -7.80 3.69
C HIS A 52 6.80 -6.63 4.10
N GLY A 53 6.59 -5.65 3.22
CA GLY A 53 5.70 -4.52 3.48
C GLY A 53 4.28 -4.95 3.82
N VAL A 54 3.74 -5.93 3.11
CA VAL A 54 2.40 -6.49 3.38
C VAL A 54 2.37 -7.25 4.71
N SER A 55 3.34 -8.12 4.99
CA SER A 55 3.40 -8.85 6.26
C SER A 55 3.56 -7.90 7.45
N MET A 56 4.36 -6.84 7.31
CA MET A 56 4.49 -5.80 8.33
C MET A 56 3.17 -5.05 8.55
N ALA A 57 2.46 -4.68 7.47
CA ALA A 57 1.14 -4.07 7.55
C ALA A 57 0.14 -4.97 8.30
N ALA A 58 0.14 -6.26 7.99
CA ALA A 58 -0.71 -7.23 8.70
C ALA A 58 -0.42 -7.26 10.20
N GLY A 59 0.85 -7.29 10.59
CA GLY A 59 1.26 -7.24 12.00
C GLY A 59 0.82 -5.96 12.71
N MET A 60 0.95 -4.81 12.04
CA MET A 60 0.48 -3.51 12.56
C MET A 60 -1.04 -3.49 12.72
N ALA A 61 -1.79 -3.96 11.72
CA ALA A 61 -3.25 -4.05 11.80
C ALA A 61 -3.70 -4.94 12.96
N LYS A 62 -3.03 -6.06 13.18
CA LYS A 62 -3.31 -6.96 14.30
C LYS A 62 -3.11 -6.28 15.67
N GLN A 63 -2.23 -5.28 15.76
CA GLN A 63 -1.98 -4.49 16.97
C GLN A 63 -2.88 -3.26 17.08
N GLY A 64 -3.84 -3.07 16.18
CA GLY A 64 -4.80 -1.97 16.24
C GLY A 64 -4.41 -0.71 15.46
N MET A 65 -3.33 -0.75 14.68
CA MET A 65 -2.98 0.32 13.74
C MET A 65 -3.86 0.25 12.48
N ILE A 66 -3.86 1.33 11.74
CA ILE A 66 -4.51 1.43 10.42
C ILE A 66 -3.43 1.63 9.36
N PRO A 67 -2.78 0.56 8.91
CA PRO A 67 -1.71 0.66 7.92
C PRO A 67 -2.26 0.88 6.51
N VAL A 68 -1.64 1.81 5.80
CA VAL A 68 -1.87 2.09 4.38
C VAL A 68 -0.61 1.72 3.62
N PHE A 69 -0.68 0.69 2.80
CA PHE A 69 0.44 0.26 1.95
C PHE A 69 0.26 0.84 0.55
N ALA A 70 1.11 1.82 0.20
CA ALA A 70 1.10 2.48 -1.09
C ALA A 70 2.14 1.86 -2.03
N VAL A 71 1.70 1.38 -3.17
CA VAL A 71 2.52 0.56 -4.07
C VAL A 71 2.03 0.66 -5.51
N TYR A 72 2.93 0.50 -6.49
CA TYR A 72 2.52 0.38 -7.88
C TYR A 72 1.88 -0.99 -8.14
N SER A 73 0.84 -1.01 -8.95
CA SER A 73 0.07 -2.21 -9.30
C SER A 73 0.98 -3.36 -9.76
N THR A 74 1.91 -3.10 -10.67
CA THR A 74 2.81 -4.14 -11.19
C THR A 74 3.69 -4.76 -10.10
N PHE A 75 4.13 -3.99 -9.12
CA PHE A 75 5.00 -4.50 -8.04
C PHE A 75 4.22 -5.22 -6.95
N LEU A 76 2.95 -4.90 -6.77
CA LEU A 76 2.08 -5.59 -5.81
C LEU A 76 1.94 -7.10 -6.11
N GLN A 77 2.15 -7.51 -7.36
CA GLN A 77 2.15 -8.94 -7.74
C GLN A 77 3.12 -9.78 -6.91
N ARG A 78 4.25 -9.20 -6.46
CA ARG A 78 5.23 -9.88 -5.63
C ARG A 78 4.73 -10.22 -4.22
N ALA A 79 3.65 -9.60 -3.80
CA ALA A 79 3.08 -9.74 -2.47
C ALA A 79 1.74 -10.49 -2.45
N PHE A 80 1.36 -11.14 -3.54
CA PHE A 80 0.08 -11.84 -3.65
C PHE A 80 -0.13 -12.85 -2.52
N ASP A 81 0.88 -13.68 -2.26
CA ASP A 81 0.81 -14.69 -1.21
C ASP A 81 0.62 -14.06 0.18
N GLN A 82 1.41 -13.02 0.50
CA GLN A 82 1.30 -12.33 1.78
C GLN A 82 -0.04 -11.61 1.94
N MET A 83 -0.57 -11.03 0.88
CA MET A 83 -1.91 -10.42 0.92
C MET A 83 -2.98 -11.45 1.25
N MET A 84 -2.89 -12.64 0.65
CA MET A 84 -3.84 -13.72 0.89
C MET A 84 -3.66 -14.32 2.29
N GLN A 85 -2.45 -14.75 2.65
CA GLN A 85 -2.15 -15.48 3.88
C GLN A 85 -2.17 -14.59 5.12
N ASP A 86 -1.54 -13.43 5.04
CA ASP A 86 -1.30 -12.59 6.22
C ASP A 86 -2.41 -11.56 6.45
N VAL A 87 -3.16 -11.19 5.41
CA VAL A 87 -4.20 -10.15 5.50
C VAL A 87 -5.59 -10.72 5.30
N ALA A 88 -5.88 -11.28 4.12
CA ALA A 88 -7.24 -11.65 3.75
C ALA A 88 -7.79 -12.81 4.60
N LEU A 89 -7.03 -13.90 4.76
CA LEU A 89 -7.45 -15.05 5.58
C LEU A 89 -7.60 -14.71 7.07
N LEU A 90 -6.88 -13.71 7.55
CA LEU A 90 -6.95 -13.26 8.93
C LEU A 90 -7.95 -12.12 9.15
N HIS A 91 -8.65 -11.69 8.10
CA HIS A 91 -9.60 -10.56 8.12
C HIS A 91 -9.03 -9.28 8.74
N LEU A 92 -7.76 -8.96 8.45
CA LEU A 92 -7.09 -7.78 8.98
C LEU A 92 -7.39 -6.54 8.15
N HIS A 93 -7.55 -5.40 8.83
CA HIS A 93 -7.80 -4.12 8.19
C HIS A 93 -6.49 -3.51 7.68
N VAL A 94 -6.17 -3.74 6.43
CA VAL A 94 -5.04 -3.12 5.71
C VAL A 94 -5.59 -2.40 4.48
N VAL A 95 -5.21 -1.15 4.29
CA VAL A 95 -5.58 -0.37 3.10
C VAL A 95 -4.46 -0.49 2.07
N PHE A 96 -4.79 -0.94 0.86
CA PHE A 96 -3.87 -0.99 -0.27
C PHE A 96 -4.15 0.18 -1.21
N ALA A 97 -3.25 1.17 -1.23
CA ALA A 97 -3.30 2.29 -2.16
C ALA A 97 -2.51 1.92 -3.41
N ILE A 98 -3.21 1.44 -4.43
CA ILE A 98 -2.60 0.89 -5.65
C ILE A 98 -2.52 1.99 -6.71
N ASP A 99 -1.31 2.46 -6.99
CA ASP A 99 -1.03 3.44 -8.03
C ASP A 99 -0.56 2.76 -9.32
N ARG A 100 -0.53 3.49 -10.43
CA ARG A 100 -0.11 3.00 -11.75
C ARG A 100 -0.90 1.78 -12.24
N ALA A 101 -2.21 1.71 -11.92
CA ALA A 101 -3.10 0.69 -12.49
C ALA A 101 -3.37 0.97 -13.98
N GLY A 102 -3.49 -0.08 -14.78
CA GLY A 102 -3.71 0.01 -16.23
C GLY A 102 -2.42 0.24 -17.03
N LEU A 103 -2.56 0.88 -18.18
CA LEU A 103 -1.45 1.20 -19.08
C LEU A 103 -0.79 2.51 -18.64
N VAL A 104 0.51 2.49 -18.44
CA VAL A 104 1.26 3.60 -17.82
C VAL A 104 2.19 4.36 -18.80
N GLY A 105 2.07 4.12 -20.10
CA GLY A 105 2.77 4.92 -21.12
C GLY A 105 4.28 4.88 -21.01
N ASP A 106 4.87 5.99 -20.60
CA ASP A 106 6.33 6.20 -20.61
C ASP A 106 7.11 5.24 -19.70
N ASP A 107 6.52 4.70 -18.65
CA ASP A 107 7.16 3.70 -17.78
C ASP A 107 7.33 2.33 -18.47
N GLY A 108 6.63 2.11 -19.57
CA GLY A 108 6.80 0.95 -20.42
C GLY A 108 6.11 -0.33 -19.93
N PRO A 109 6.31 -1.45 -20.66
CA PRO A 109 5.53 -2.67 -20.46
C PRO A 109 5.76 -3.36 -19.11
N THR A 110 6.91 -3.13 -18.47
CA THR A 110 7.23 -3.70 -17.15
C THR A 110 6.46 -3.05 -16.01
N HIS A 111 5.86 -1.88 -16.27
CA HIS A 111 5.13 -1.10 -15.28
C HIS A 111 3.61 -1.09 -15.50
N HIS A 112 3.11 -1.77 -16.53
CA HIS A 112 1.67 -1.87 -16.75
C HIS A 112 0.99 -2.67 -15.64
N GLY A 113 0.01 -2.05 -14.97
CA GLY A 113 -0.76 -2.64 -13.89
C GLY A 113 -2.08 -3.23 -14.37
N VAL A 114 -2.04 -4.30 -15.17
CA VAL A 114 -3.23 -4.86 -15.84
C VAL A 114 -3.79 -6.10 -15.15
N PHE A 115 -3.11 -6.65 -14.14
CA PHE A 115 -3.50 -7.90 -13.50
C PHE A 115 -4.06 -7.72 -12.07
N ASP A 116 -3.95 -6.53 -11.49
CA ASP A 116 -4.33 -6.23 -10.11
C ASP A 116 -5.78 -6.59 -9.79
N VAL A 117 -6.74 -6.13 -10.58
CA VAL A 117 -8.15 -6.47 -10.39
C VAL A 117 -8.38 -7.97 -10.49
N GLY A 118 -7.68 -8.64 -11.41
CA GLY A 118 -7.79 -10.09 -11.63
C GLY A 118 -7.42 -10.91 -10.38
N PHE A 119 -6.29 -10.60 -9.74
CA PHE A 119 -5.86 -11.35 -8.56
C PHE A 119 -6.52 -10.86 -7.27
N LEU A 120 -6.81 -9.57 -7.12
CA LEU A 120 -7.49 -9.05 -5.92
C LEU A 120 -8.90 -9.62 -5.75
N ARG A 121 -9.65 -9.77 -6.85
CA ARG A 121 -11.01 -10.35 -6.81
C ARG A 121 -11.06 -11.82 -6.40
N GLN A 122 -9.93 -12.52 -6.40
CA GLN A 122 -9.85 -13.93 -5.99
C GLN A 122 -9.56 -14.08 -4.50
N MET A 123 -9.23 -13.01 -3.79
CA MET A 123 -8.91 -13.07 -2.37
C MET A 123 -10.17 -13.28 -1.53
N PRO A 124 -10.10 -14.13 -0.48
CA PRO A 124 -11.21 -14.30 0.45
C PRO A 124 -11.44 -13.01 1.27
N GLY A 125 -12.70 -12.69 1.50
CA GLY A 125 -13.07 -11.49 2.26
C GLY A 125 -13.16 -10.23 1.39
N GLU A 126 -13.50 -9.11 2.03
CA GLU A 126 -13.52 -7.80 1.37
C GLU A 126 -12.12 -7.17 1.43
N VAL A 127 -11.34 -7.33 0.38
CA VAL A 127 -10.13 -6.51 0.20
C VAL A 127 -10.60 -5.15 -0.32
N GLN A 128 -10.55 -4.13 0.52
CA GLN A 128 -10.78 -2.75 0.09
C GLN A 128 -9.48 -2.22 -0.54
N ALA A 129 -9.51 -2.08 -1.85
CA ALA A 129 -8.44 -1.49 -2.64
C ALA A 129 -8.77 -0.04 -2.99
#